data_3be0f03b57852c4d1358f6b9248097c4
#
_entry.id   3be0f03b57852c4d1358f6b9248097c4
#
_cell.length_a   1.000
_cell.length_b   1.000
_cell.length_c   1.000
_cell.angle_alpha   90.00
_cell.angle_beta   90.00
_cell.angle_gamma   90.00
#
_symmetry.space_group_name_H-M   'P 1'
#
loop_
_entity.id
_entity.type
_entity.pdbx_description
1 polymer ?
#
loop_
_entity_poly.entity_id
_entity_poly.type
_entity_poly.pdbx_seq_one_letter_code
_entity_poly.pdbx_strand_id
1 'polypeptide(L)'
;MVIRISALLLLCLSSWVWSQEDPLIGFMLENQYLYTYPLVSIDSSVDAAHSQWSYGDSDDRAELSLEDPDTTYNGSGFTELVRAQTLFSISDYPVRAAVKLFRVIDDSLDSYCSGMMVAPDVVLTDCHCLGTYYYEGVYYDSIVFFESIWAFPAFDNSSPHPVYGGSRAVEYITFQSNLEQSWRKDIALIRLKDPLGEQTGWVGIGFNNDDTFFEETLFHEFSYPGFMDSSLIPPARNADTLFYNYGHLNDFSWEFPGYSGTGIPGQSGTSLLYTDNEAYYSMATFVWSGTGHQRITPEIFYSFEAAINHDPSTLADEAEMILDYALSDAYPNPFNPETNINYMITNDEHVIVKVFDLKGREVLNLENGPQLAGSHQIRLNMSQFASGAYIYQIRAGHFSASKRMLLLK
;
A
#
# COMPACT_ATOMS: atom_id res chain seq x y z
N MET A 1 4.92 13.05 9.60
CA MET A 1 4.31 12.23 10.68
C MET A 1 3.93 10.91 10.06
N VAL A 2 3.99 9.81 10.74
CA VAL A 2 3.78 8.47 10.18
C VAL A 2 2.70 7.77 10.99
N ILE A 3 1.74 7.17 10.31
CA ILE A 3 0.57 6.55 10.94
C ILE A 3 0.90 5.12 11.35
N ARG A 4 0.66 4.79 12.60
CA ARG A 4 0.90 3.44 13.16
C ARG A 4 -0.42 2.70 13.31
N ILE A 5 -0.51 1.52 12.71
CA ILE A 5 -1.53 0.56 13.09
C ILE A 5 -1.07 -0.12 14.37
N SER A 6 -1.86 -0.05 15.44
CA SER A 6 -1.51 -0.78 16.66
C SER A 6 -1.61 -2.28 16.41
N ALA A 7 -0.65 -3.04 16.92
CA ALA A 7 -0.65 -4.52 16.89
C ALA A 7 -1.96 -5.14 17.45
N LEU A 8 -2.75 -4.39 18.20
CA LEU A 8 -4.03 -4.84 18.74
C LEU A 8 -5.16 -4.86 17.70
N LEU A 9 -5.16 -3.94 16.73
CA LEU A 9 -6.09 -4.01 15.60
C LEU A 9 -5.85 -5.29 14.77
N LEU A 10 -4.57 -5.68 14.65
CA LEU A 10 -4.17 -6.94 14.03
C LEU A 10 -4.63 -8.18 14.81
N LEU A 11 -4.64 -8.14 16.15
CA LEU A 11 -5.10 -9.25 16.99
C LEU A 11 -6.62 -9.47 16.94
N CYS A 12 -7.42 -8.42 16.74
CA CYS A 12 -8.86 -8.58 16.55
C CYS A 12 -9.18 -9.21 15.19
N LEU A 13 -8.38 -8.93 14.16
CA LEU A 13 -8.46 -9.62 12.88
C LEU A 13 -7.89 -11.04 12.95
N SER A 14 -6.87 -11.31 13.79
CA SER A 14 -6.22 -12.62 13.93
C SER A 14 -7.04 -13.69 14.67
N SER A 15 -8.05 -13.32 15.47
CA SER A 15 -8.93 -14.28 16.14
C SER A 15 -9.89 -15.04 15.19
N TRP A 16 -9.99 -14.62 13.93
CA TRP A 16 -10.71 -15.30 12.85
C TRP A 16 -9.81 -16.16 11.94
N VAL A 17 -8.49 -16.15 12.14
CA VAL A 17 -7.50 -16.77 11.26
C VAL A 17 -7.34 -18.27 11.54
N TRP A 18 -8.39 -19.03 11.32
CA TRP A 18 -8.28 -20.44 10.94
C TRP A 18 -8.87 -20.71 9.54
N SER A 19 -9.25 -19.68 8.77
CA SER A 19 -9.46 -19.82 7.33
C SER A 19 -8.15 -19.46 6.61
N GLN A 20 -7.80 -20.20 5.57
CA GLN A 20 -6.61 -19.99 4.74
C GLN A 20 -6.69 -18.70 3.89
N GLU A 21 -7.60 -17.79 4.17
CA GLU A 21 -7.87 -16.59 3.40
C GLU A 21 -7.15 -15.40 4.02
N ASP A 22 -6.46 -14.64 3.17
CA ASP A 22 -5.74 -13.42 3.50
C ASP A 22 -6.60 -12.21 3.09
N PRO A 23 -7.41 -11.64 4.01
CA PRO A 23 -8.40 -10.63 3.65
C PRO A 23 -7.76 -9.34 3.14
N LEU A 24 -8.44 -8.72 2.18
CA LEU A 24 -8.11 -7.37 1.74
C LEU A 24 -8.59 -6.36 2.78
N ILE A 25 -7.73 -5.41 3.10
CA ILE A 25 -8.00 -4.35 4.06
C ILE A 25 -7.89 -2.99 3.41
N GLY A 26 -8.74 -2.04 3.84
CA GLY A 26 -8.66 -0.63 3.52
C GLY A 26 -8.23 0.19 4.74
N PHE A 27 -7.39 1.19 4.52
CA PHE A 27 -6.97 2.16 5.51
C PHE A 27 -7.31 3.58 5.06
N MET A 28 -8.35 4.16 5.66
CA MET A 28 -8.79 5.53 5.38
C MET A 28 -7.87 6.55 6.06
N LEU A 29 -7.27 7.44 5.28
CA LEU A 29 -6.27 8.39 5.77
C LEU A 29 -6.86 9.54 6.60
N GLU A 30 -8.06 10.00 6.27
CA GLU A 30 -8.68 11.14 6.92
C GLU A 30 -8.97 10.88 8.41
N ASN A 31 -9.50 9.71 8.74
CA ASN A 31 -9.89 9.33 10.10
C ASN A 31 -9.01 8.23 10.70
N GLN A 32 -7.96 7.81 9.98
CA GLN A 32 -7.04 6.74 10.36
C GLN A 32 -7.76 5.41 10.67
N TYR A 33 -8.74 5.10 9.86
CA TYR A 33 -9.64 3.99 10.05
C TYR A 33 -9.24 2.80 9.19
N LEU A 34 -9.08 1.62 9.83
CA LEU A 34 -8.82 0.34 9.19
C LEU A 34 -10.10 -0.49 9.12
N TYR A 35 -10.39 -1.08 7.99
CA TYR A 35 -11.53 -1.97 7.78
C TYR A 35 -11.16 -3.13 6.85
N THR A 36 -12.01 -4.15 6.81
CA THR A 36 -11.84 -5.31 5.94
C THR A 36 -12.84 -5.22 4.80
N TYR A 37 -12.39 -5.40 3.57
CA TYR A 37 -13.26 -5.59 2.43
C TYR A 37 -14.02 -6.91 2.56
N PRO A 38 -15.25 -7.01 2.03
CA PRO A 38 -15.95 -8.28 1.98
C PRO A 38 -15.12 -9.36 1.31
N LEU A 39 -15.05 -10.55 1.92
CA LEU A 39 -14.36 -11.69 1.33
C LEU A 39 -15.03 -12.07 0.01
N VAL A 40 -14.25 -12.11 -1.04
CA VAL A 40 -14.68 -12.62 -2.34
C VAL A 40 -14.54 -14.14 -2.31
N SER A 41 -15.67 -14.86 -2.30
CA SER A 41 -15.63 -16.31 -2.45
C SER A 41 -15.25 -16.65 -3.90
N ILE A 42 -14.03 -17.13 -4.10
CA ILE A 42 -13.59 -17.65 -5.39
C ILE A 42 -14.23 -19.04 -5.53
N ASP A 43 -15.23 -19.16 -6.41
CA ASP A 43 -15.82 -20.46 -6.72
C ASP A 43 -14.77 -21.36 -7.41
N SER A 44 -14.80 -22.66 -7.13
CA SER A 44 -13.92 -23.64 -7.76
C SER A 44 -14.00 -23.69 -9.30
N SER A 45 -15.06 -23.12 -9.89
CA SER A 45 -15.15 -22.90 -11.34
C SER A 45 -14.24 -21.76 -11.82
N VAL A 46 -13.89 -20.84 -10.94
CA VAL A 46 -13.00 -19.70 -11.19
C VAL A 46 -11.54 -20.11 -11.09
N ASP A 47 -11.20 -21.03 -10.16
CA ASP A 47 -9.88 -21.67 -10.10
C ASP A 47 -9.56 -22.44 -11.40
N ALA A 48 -10.58 -22.83 -12.17
CA ALA A 48 -10.41 -23.47 -13.48
C ALA A 48 -10.24 -22.47 -14.63
N ALA A 49 -10.45 -21.16 -14.40
CA ALA A 49 -10.18 -20.14 -15.42
C ALA A 49 -8.66 -19.97 -15.56
N HIS A 50 -8.13 -20.18 -16.76
CA HIS A 50 -6.71 -19.98 -17.03
C HIS A 50 -6.31 -18.50 -17.02
N SER A 51 -7.25 -17.60 -17.34
CA SER A 51 -7.02 -16.16 -17.39
C SER A 51 -8.32 -15.38 -17.29
N GLN A 52 -8.25 -14.17 -16.76
CA GLN A 52 -9.34 -13.20 -16.75
C GLN A 52 -8.79 -11.76 -16.72
N TRP A 53 -9.57 -10.84 -17.28
CA TRP A 53 -9.22 -9.43 -17.44
C TRP A 53 -10.36 -8.53 -16.95
N SER A 54 -10.04 -7.47 -16.21
CA SER A 54 -10.95 -6.33 -16.04
C SER A 54 -10.72 -5.35 -17.19
N TYR A 55 -11.72 -4.56 -17.52
CA TYR A 55 -11.59 -3.59 -18.61
C TYR A 55 -10.93 -2.31 -18.11
N GLY A 56 -9.86 -1.90 -18.79
CA GLY A 56 -9.38 -0.53 -18.77
C GLY A 56 -10.36 0.37 -19.53
N ASP A 57 -10.32 1.66 -19.31
CA ASP A 57 -11.08 2.64 -20.08
C ASP A 57 -10.20 3.81 -20.52
N SER A 58 -10.29 4.10 -21.81
CA SER A 58 -9.82 5.34 -22.42
C SER A 58 -10.66 5.60 -23.63
N ASP A 59 -11.14 6.82 -23.78
CA ASP A 59 -11.87 7.24 -24.99
C ASP A 59 -11.02 7.10 -26.26
N ASP A 60 -9.68 7.01 -26.10
CA ASP A 60 -8.67 7.00 -27.17
C ASP A 60 -8.03 5.60 -27.34
N ARG A 61 -8.79 4.53 -27.32
CA ARG A 61 -8.35 3.11 -27.35
C ARG A 61 -7.40 2.71 -28.49
N ALA A 62 -7.05 3.63 -29.38
CA ALA A 62 -6.31 3.34 -30.61
C ALA A 62 -4.98 4.10 -30.78
N GLU A 63 -4.52 4.89 -29.78
CA GLU A 63 -3.42 5.82 -30.05
C GLU A 63 -2.04 5.23 -30.05
N LEU A 64 -1.77 4.15 -29.34
CA LEU A 64 -0.47 3.49 -29.35
C LEU A 64 -0.63 1.99 -29.49
N SER A 65 -0.05 1.44 -30.54
CA SER A 65 0.34 0.03 -30.53
C SER A 65 1.71 -0.06 -29.84
N LEU A 66 1.74 -0.62 -28.62
CA LEU A 66 2.98 -1.05 -28.01
C LEU A 66 3.42 -2.37 -28.65
N GLU A 67 3.43 -2.43 -30.00
CA GLU A 67 4.07 -3.51 -30.70
C GLU A 67 5.58 -3.45 -30.48
N ASP A 68 6.25 -4.58 -30.65
CA ASP A 68 7.71 -4.64 -30.53
C ASP A 68 8.34 -3.49 -31.33
N PRO A 69 8.91 -2.46 -30.65
CA PRO A 69 9.52 -1.33 -31.33
C PRO A 69 10.77 -1.74 -32.12
N ASP A 70 11.29 -2.94 -31.85
CA ASP A 70 12.39 -3.55 -32.60
C ASP A 70 12.05 -5.02 -32.90
N THR A 71 11.50 -5.29 -34.09
CA THR A 71 11.19 -6.65 -34.57
C THR A 71 12.40 -7.58 -34.58
N THR A 72 13.57 -7.09 -34.22
CA THR A 72 14.81 -7.86 -34.09
C THR A 72 15.12 -8.24 -32.64
N TYR A 73 14.34 -7.77 -31.64
CA TYR A 73 14.56 -8.14 -30.24
C TYR A 73 14.17 -9.61 -30.04
N ASN A 74 15.18 -10.46 -29.97
CA ASN A 74 15.08 -11.89 -29.65
C ASN A 74 15.84 -12.24 -28.35
N GLY A 75 16.08 -11.23 -27.52
CA GLY A 75 16.80 -11.37 -26.23
C GLY A 75 15.92 -11.98 -25.14
N SER A 76 16.54 -12.63 -24.17
CA SER A 76 15.92 -12.99 -22.91
C SER A 76 16.06 -11.83 -21.94
N GLY A 77 14.98 -11.48 -21.20
CA GLY A 77 14.95 -10.37 -20.25
C GLY A 77 14.47 -9.06 -20.86
N PHE A 78 14.65 -7.98 -20.14
CA PHE A 78 14.17 -6.65 -20.53
C PHE A 78 15.29 -5.81 -21.17
N THR A 79 14.90 -4.91 -22.07
CA THR A 79 15.80 -3.93 -22.68
C THR A 79 16.35 -2.95 -21.65
N GLU A 80 17.38 -2.19 -22.01
CA GLU A 80 17.81 -1.07 -21.17
C GLU A 80 16.71 -0.02 -21.07
N LEU A 81 16.64 0.63 -19.88
CA LEU A 81 15.74 1.74 -19.65
C LEU A 81 16.09 2.94 -20.55
N VAL A 82 15.11 3.40 -21.32
CA VAL A 82 15.20 4.62 -22.13
C VAL A 82 14.16 5.65 -21.64
N ARG A 83 14.40 6.93 -21.86
CA ARG A 83 13.39 7.94 -21.58
C ARG A 83 12.16 7.67 -22.44
N ALA A 84 10.97 7.58 -21.83
CA ALA A 84 9.73 7.32 -22.56
C ALA A 84 9.49 8.34 -23.68
N GLN A 85 9.79 9.62 -23.45
CA GLN A 85 9.66 10.69 -24.43
C GLN A 85 10.51 10.52 -25.70
N THR A 86 11.49 9.61 -25.71
CA THR A 86 12.26 9.35 -26.92
C THR A 86 11.49 8.48 -27.92
N LEU A 87 10.45 7.79 -27.45
CA LEU A 87 9.66 6.85 -28.25
C LEU A 87 8.19 7.26 -28.34
N PHE A 88 7.66 7.88 -27.27
CA PHE A 88 6.24 8.18 -27.10
C PHE A 88 6.04 9.62 -26.66
N SER A 89 4.84 10.17 -26.88
CA SER A 89 4.40 11.35 -26.12
C SER A 89 3.94 10.90 -24.72
N ILE A 90 4.31 11.66 -23.67
CA ILE A 90 3.80 11.39 -22.32
C ILE A 90 2.29 11.57 -22.19
N SER A 91 1.66 12.19 -23.18
CA SER A 91 0.20 12.34 -23.25
C SER A 91 -0.49 11.20 -23.99
N ASP A 92 0.28 10.28 -24.57
CA ASP A 92 -0.30 9.12 -25.26
C ASP A 92 -0.77 8.07 -24.24
N TYR A 93 -1.87 7.39 -24.54
CA TYR A 93 -2.33 6.26 -23.75
C TYR A 93 -1.65 4.97 -24.22
N PRO A 94 -1.13 4.08 -23.34
CA PRO A 94 -1.26 4.05 -21.88
C PRO A 94 -0.15 4.82 -21.12
N VAL A 95 0.78 5.49 -21.79
CA VAL A 95 1.93 6.19 -21.17
C VAL A 95 1.48 7.19 -20.12
N ARG A 96 0.42 7.96 -20.42
CA ARG A 96 -0.13 8.96 -19.52
C ARG A 96 -0.80 8.40 -18.26
N ALA A 97 -1.11 7.10 -18.23
CA ALA A 97 -1.65 6.41 -17.07
C ALA A 97 -0.58 5.95 -16.06
N ALA A 98 0.72 6.03 -16.46
CA ALA A 98 1.83 5.77 -15.56
C ALA A 98 1.96 6.91 -14.53
N VAL A 99 2.07 6.53 -13.25
CA VAL A 99 1.96 7.44 -12.10
C VAL A 99 3.28 7.49 -11.35
N LYS A 100 3.73 8.73 -11.07
CA LYS A 100 4.77 9.00 -10.09
C LYS A 100 4.16 9.17 -8.72
N LEU A 101 4.69 8.42 -7.73
CA LEU A 101 4.28 8.52 -6.34
C LEU A 101 5.30 9.32 -5.51
N PHE A 102 4.79 10.26 -4.73
CA PHE A 102 5.55 11.01 -3.75
C PHE A 102 4.93 10.82 -2.37
N ARG A 103 5.74 10.50 -1.40
CA ARG A 103 5.36 10.58 0.02
C ARG A 103 5.66 11.98 0.56
N VAL A 104 4.94 12.40 1.58
CA VAL A 104 5.20 13.65 2.29
C VAL A 104 6.04 13.34 3.54
N ILE A 105 7.20 14.00 3.64
CA ILE A 105 8.09 13.96 4.81
C ILE A 105 8.43 15.41 5.16
N ASP A 106 8.15 15.82 6.40
CA ASP A 106 8.45 17.18 6.90
C ASP A 106 7.96 18.28 5.94
N ASP A 107 6.69 18.18 5.50
CA ASP A 107 6.03 19.08 4.54
C ASP A 107 6.69 19.13 3.15
N SER A 108 7.59 18.21 2.84
CA SER A 108 8.25 18.10 1.55
C SER A 108 7.84 16.83 0.81
N LEU A 109 7.71 16.94 -0.53
CA LEU A 109 7.49 15.79 -1.39
C LEU A 109 8.82 15.06 -1.61
N ASP A 110 8.85 13.80 -1.20
CA ASP A 110 9.97 12.89 -1.44
C ASP A 110 9.57 11.85 -2.49
N SER A 111 10.33 11.77 -3.58
CA SER A 111 10.12 10.83 -4.67
C SER A 111 10.36 9.39 -4.18
N TYR A 112 9.38 8.50 -4.39
CA TYR A 112 9.46 7.21 -3.74
C TYR A 112 9.23 6.01 -4.67
N CYS A 113 8.06 5.92 -5.31
CA CYS A 113 7.64 4.76 -6.09
C CYS A 113 7.01 5.16 -7.43
N SER A 114 6.69 4.13 -8.20
CA SER A 114 5.87 4.20 -9.40
C SER A 114 4.51 3.55 -9.17
N GLY A 115 3.58 3.75 -10.08
CA GLY A 115 2.26 3.11 -10.11
C GLY A 115 1.62 3.23 -11.46
N MET A 116 0.40 2.71 -11.58
CA MET A 116 -0.40 2.75 -12.80
C MET A 116 -1.87 3.03 -12.45
N MET A 117 -2.53 3.93 -13.17
CA MET A 117 -3.97 4.11 -13.05
C MET A 117 -4.68 2.83 -13.50
N VAL A 118 -5.51 2.23 -12.65
CA VAL A 118 -6.29 1.01 -12.94
C VAL A 118 -7.80 1.19 -12.78
N ALA A 119 -8.21 2.39 -12.38
CA ALA A 119 -9.60 2.85 -12.35
C ALA A 119 -9.61 4.40 -12.35
N PRO A 120 -10.76 5.07 -12.45
CA PRO A 120 -10.84 6.52 -12.45
C PRO A 120 -10.08 7.19 -11.30
N ASP A 121 -10.14 6.62 -10.11
CA ASP A 121 -9.58 7.14 -8.88
C ASP A 121 -8.61 6.17 -8.18
N VAL A 122 -8.17 5.09 -8.86
CA VAL A 122 -7.36 4.05 -8.23
C VAL A 122 -6.03 3.86 -8.96
N VAL A 123 -4.95 3.84 -8.19
CA VAL A 123 -3.59 3.52 -8.62
C VAL A 123 -3.17 2.17 -8.08
N LEU A 124 -2.67 1.30 -8.94
CA LEU A 124 -1.99 0.05 -8.58
C LEU A 124 -0.51 0.34 -8.30
N THR A 125 0.02 -0.22 -7.21
CA THR A 125 1.43 -0.11 -6.78
C THR A 125 1.79 -1.28 -5.86
N ASP A 126 2.96 -1.21 -5.20
CA ASP A 126 3.37 -2.18 -4.19
C ASP A 126 2.96 -1.76 -2.78
N CYS A 127 2.81 -2.73 -1.87
CA CYS A 127 2.46 -2.44 -0.48
C CYS A 127 3.56 -1.66 0.24
N HIS A 128 4.84 -1.97 0.02
CA HIS A 128 5.94 -1.22 0.62
C HIS A 128 6.01 0.25 0.15
N CYS A 129 5.28 0.61 -0.90
CA CYS A 129 5.10 2.01 -1.33
C CYS A 129 4.10 2.78 -0.47
N LEU A 130 3.31 2.12 0.37
CA LEU A 130 2.33 2.76 1.25
C LEU A 130 2.90 3.14 2.61
N GLY A 131 4.01 2.52 3.03
CA GLY A 131 4.57 2.69 4.36
C GLY A 131 5.92 2.01 4.52
N THR A 132 6.35 1.88 5.76
CA THR A 132 7.65 1.28 6.09
C THR A 132 7.56 0.48 7.39
N TYR A 133 8.40 -0.54 7.55
CA TYR A 133 8.63 -1.22 8.83
C TYR A 133 9.84 -0.65 9.59
N TYR A 134 10.57 0.28 8.97
CA TYR A 134 11.72 0.93 9.60
C TYR A 134 11.55 2.44 9.57
N TYR A 135 11.39 3.06 10.73
CA TYR A 135 11.20 4.49 10.87
C TYR A 135 11.97 5.03 12.08
N GLU A 136 12.65 6.16 11.92
CA GLU A 136 13.46 6.83 12.96
C GLU A 136 14.46 5.91 13.68
N GLY A 137 15.07 4.96 12.95
CA GLY A 137 16.07 4.05 13.52
C GLY A 137 15.49 2.83 14.24
N VAL A 138 14.17 2.61 14.18
CA VAL A 138 13.47 1.50 14.85
C VAL A 138 12.78 0.62 13.82
N TYR A 139 12.89 -0.70 13.99
CA TYR A 139 12.08 -1.68 13.29
C TYR A 139 10.77 -1.91 14.03
N TYR A 140 9.67 -2.00 13.28
CA TYR A 140 8.32 -2.23 13.77
C TYR A 140 7.83 -3.61 13.33
N ASP A 141 7.00 -4.26 14.17
CA ASP A 141 6.38 -5.55 13.86
C ASP A 141 5.19 -5.41 12.87
N SER A 142 4.76 -4.19 12.58
CA SER A 142 3.70 -3.87 11.65
C SER A 142 4.10 -2.71 10.75
N ILE A 143 3.48 -2.61 9.57
CA ILE A 143 3.69 -1.49 8.65
C ILE A 143 3.30 -0.17 9.33
N VAL A 144 4.11 0.84 9.11
CA VAL A 144 3.85 2.22 9.51
C VAL A 144 3.51 2.97 8.23
N PHE A 145 2.23 3.26 8.00
CA PHE A 145 1.77 3.94 6.81
C PHE A 145 2.24 5.39 6.76
N PHE A 146 2.53 5.87 5.54
CA PHE A 146 2.78 7.29 5.31
C PHE A 146 1.49 8.08 5.47
N GLU A 147 1.54 9.25 6.09
CA GLU A 147 0.38 10.12 6.31
C GLU A 147 -0.21 10.67 5.02
N SER A 148 0.62 10.84 4.02
CA SER A 148 0.18 11.38 2.76
C SER A 148 1.05 10.89 1.61
N ILE A 149 0.39 10.36 0.59
CA ILE A 149 0.97 10.06 -0.71
C ILE A 149 0.26 10.93 -1.75
N TRP A 150 1.04 11.49 -2.66
CA TRP A 150 0.56 12.18 -3.84
C TRP A 150 0.89 11.37 -5.09
N ALA A 151 -0.08 11.29 -5.98
CA ALA A 151 0.01 10.61 -7.27
C ALA A 151 -0.04 11.63 -8.41
N PHE A 152 0.94 11.57 -9.30
CA PHE A 152 1.05 12.45 -10.46
C PHE A 152 1.18 11.59 -11.72
N PRO A 153 0.11 11.44 -12.51
CA PRO A 153 0.19 10.76 -13.80
C PRO A 153 0.95 11.60 -14.82
N ALA A 154 1.60 10.94 -15.78
CA ALA A 154 2.38 11.59 -16.82
C ALA A 154 3.38 12.64 -16.28
N PHE A 155 3.94 12.41 -15.10
CA PHE A 155 4.94 13.28 -14.50
C PHE A 155 6.22 13.23 -15.31
N ASP A 156 6.80 14.40 -15.64
CA ASP A 156 8.03 14.44 -16.42
C ASP A 156 8.81 15.73 -16.22
N ASN A 157 10.14 15.64 -16.37
CA ASN A 157 11.05 16.76 -16.21
C ASN A 157 10.82 17.57 -14.90
N SER A 158 10.69 16.87 -13.78
CA SER A 158 10.46 17.44 -12.44
C SER A 158 9.16 18.22 -12.30
N SER A 159 8.17 17.96 -13.16
CA SER A 159 6.92 18.75 -13.18
C SER A 159 5.69 17.85 -13.37
N PRO A 160 4.60 18.14 -12.62
CA PRO A 160 3.30 17.57 -12.94
C PRO A 160 2.86 17.94 -14.35
N HIS A 161 2.15 17.02 -15.01
CA HIS A 161 1.57 17.33 -16.31
C HIS A 161 0.55 18.48 -16.17
N PRO A 162 0.58 19.52 -17.02
CA PRO A 162 -0.22 20.72 -16.84
C PRO A 162 -1.74 20.50 -16.94
N VAL A 163 -2.16 19.42 -17.59
CA VAL A 163 -3.59 19.07 -17.73
C VAL A 163 -4.02 18.15 -16.59
N TYR A 164 -3.23 17.10 -16.28
CA TYR A 164 -3.66 16.07 -15.33
C TYR A 164 -3.39 16.46 -13.87
N GLY A 165 -2.36 17.27 -13.62
CA GLY A 165 -1.99 17.66 -12.26
C GLY A 165 -1.60 16.47 -11.39
N GLY A 166 -2.14 16.45 -10.19
CA GLY A 166 -1.94 15.35 -9.25
C GLY A 166 -3.03 15.32 -8.18
N SER A 167 -3.19 14.18 -7.52
CA SER A 167 -4.17 13.99 -6.46
C SER A 167 -3.55 13.29 -5.25
N ARG A 168 -4.11 13.59 -4.08
CA ARG A 168 -3.72 12.98 -2.82
C ARG A 168 -4.46 11.67 -2.60
N ALA A 169 -3.76 10.70 -2.02
CA ALA A 169 -4.37 9.49 -1.51
C ALA A 169 -5.38 9.80 -0.40
N VAL A 170 -6.50 9.09 -0.40
CA VAL A 170 -7.51 9.09 0.67
C VAL A 170 -7.65 7.73 1.34
N GLU A 171 -7.21 6.67 0.66
CA GLU A 171 -7.27 5.31 1.16
C GLU A 171 -6.10 4.49 0.62
N TYR A 172 -5.55 3.61 1.48
CA TYR A 172 -4.62 2.55 1.12
C TYR A 172 -5.32 1.20 1.24
N ILE A 173 -5.14 0.34 0.24
CA ILE A 173 -5.78 -0.97 0.15
C ILE A 173 -4.71 -2.02 -0.06
N THR A 174 -4.60 -2.99 0.85
CA THR A 174 -3.62 -4.09 0.76
C THR A 174 -4.09 -5.32 1.51
N PHE A 175 -3.35 -6.41 1.45
CA PHE A 175 -3.66 -7.64 2.16
C PHE A 175 -3.24 -7.58 3.63
N GLN A 176 -4.03 -8.24 4.49
CA GLN A 176 -3.77 -8.26 5.94
C GLN A 176 -2.37 -8.80 6.27
N SER A 177 -1.90 -9.82 5.55
CA SER A 177 -0.56 -10.40 5.74
C SER A 177 0.56 -9.37 5.61
N ASN A 178 0.37 -8.33 4.80
CA ASN A 178 1.35 -7.27 4.63
C ASN A 178 1.47 -6.36 5.85
N LEU A 179 0.47 -6.35 6.75
CA LEU A 179 0.57 -5.59 8.00
C LEU A 179 1.59 -6.18 8.96
N GLU A 180 1.90 -7.47 8.86
CA GLU A 180 2.70 -8.26 9.81
C GLU A 180 4.10 -8.65 9.26
N GLN A 181 4.74 -7.81 8.44
CA GLN A 181 6.04 -8.09 7.80
C GLN A 181 6.07 -9.32 6.88
N SER A 182 4.93 -9.79 6.43
CA SER A 182 4.84 -10.88 5.47
C SER A 182 4.79 -10.31 4.05
N TRP A 183 5.93 -10.17 3.39
CA TRP A 183 6.03 -9.69 1.99
C TRP A 183 5.48 -10.68 0.95
N ARG A 184 4.55 -11.56 1.33
CA ARG A 184 4.03 -12.59 0.42
C ARG A 184 3.18 -12.04 -0.71
N LYS A 185 2.58 -10.84 -0.51
CA LYS A 185 1.75 -10.16 -1.51
C LYS A 185 2.08 -8.68 -1.51
N ASP A 186 3.30 -8.35 -1.90
CA ASP A 186 3.76 -6.95 -1.93
C ASP A 186 3.11 -6.19 -3.09
N ILE A 187 1.79 -6.07 -3.02
CA ILE A 187 0.94 -5.39 -3.99
C ILE A 187 -0.18 -4.63 -3.27
N ALA A 188 -0.57 -3.48 -3.80
CA ALA A 188 -1.55 -2.63 -3.17
C ALA A 188 -2.27 -1.72 -4.16
N LEU A 189 -3.39 -1.15 -3.72
CA LEU A 189 -4.08 -0.05 -4.39
C LEU A 189 -4.02 1.21 -3.53
N ILE A 190 -4.01 2.35 -4.20
CA ILE A 190 -4.19 3.68 -3.60
C ILE A 190 -5.46 4.28 -4.21
N ARG A 191 -6.44 4.63 -3.38
CA ARG A 191 -7.58 5.44 -3.83
C ARG A 191 -7.25 6.92 -3.70
N LEU A 192 -7.52 7.66 -4.76
CA LEU A 192 -7.24 9.07 -4.86
C LEU A 192 -8.49 9.90 -4.50
N LYS A 193 -8.24 11.12 -4.05
CA LYS A 193 -9.31 12.08 -3.78
C LYS A 193 -10.01 12.53 -5.07
N ASP A 194 -9.24 12.75 -6.13
CA ASP A 194 -9.73 13.24 -7.41
C ASP A 194 -9.58 12.14 -8.47
N PRO A 195 -10.57 11.92 -9.34
CA PRO A 195 -10.56 10.84 -10.32
C PRO A 195 -9.69 11.21 -11.55
N LEU A 196 -8.37 11.18 -11.38
CA LEU A 196 -7.42 11.54 -12.43
C LEU A 196 -7.55 10.66 -13.68
N GLY A 197 -7.99 9.41 -13.50
CA GLY A 197 -8.19 8.46 -14.58
C GLY A 197 -9.25 8.89 -15.59
N GLU A 198 -10.23 9.71 -15.20
CA GLU A 198 -11.20 10.27 -16.16
C GLU A 198 -10.52 11.09 -17.27
N GLN A 199 -9.33 11.63 -17.00
CA GLN A 199 -8.56 12.42 -17.96
C GLN A 199 -7.41 11.62 -18.59
N THR A 200 -6.79 10.71 -17.81
CA THR A 200 -5.64 9.93 -18.28
C THR A 200 -6.03 8.62 -18.94
N GLY A 201 -7.26 8.15 -18.76
CA GLY A 201 -7.60 6.76 -18.94
C GLY A 201 -6.94 5.88 -17.86
N TRP A 202 -7.28 4.62 -17.85
CA TRP A 202 -6.68 3.62 -16.94
C TRP A 202 -6.58 2.27 -17.64
N VAL A 203 -5.59 1.48 -17.26
CA VAL A 203 -5.41 0.13 -17.77
C VAL A 203 -6.26 -0.86 -16.95
N GLY A 204 -6.63 -1.98 -17.53
CA GLY A 204 -7.23 -3.07 -16.79
C GLY A 204 -6.21 -3.75 -15.87
N ILE A 205 -6.71 -4.60 -14.97
CA ILE A 205 -5.89 -5.60 -14.28
C ILE A 205 -6.22 -6.97 -14.84
N GLY A 206 -5.28 -7.90 -14.79
CA GLY A 206 -5.50 -9.26 -15.30
C GLY A 206 -4.65 -10.29 -14.57
N PHE A 207 -5.07 -11.56 -14.66
CA PHE A 207 -4.24 -12.69 -14.26
C PHE A 207 -4.19 -13.73 -15.37
N ASN A 208 -3.13 -14.51 -15.36
CA ASN A 208 -2.99 -15.72 -16.17
C ASN A 208 -2.26 -16.78 -15.32
N ASN A 209 -2.80 -17.99 -15.24
CA ASN A 209 -2.23 -19.09 -14.47
C ASN A 209 -1.24 -19.95 -15.26
N ASP A 210 -1.05 -19.64 -16.55
CA ASP A 210 -0.09 -20.34 -17.41
C ASP A 210 1.26 -19.61 -17.38
N ASP A 211 2.29 -20.28 -16.88
CA ASP A 211 3.63 -19.73 -16.87
C ASP A 211 4.19 -19.54 -18.29
N THR A 212 3.77 -20.38 -19.26
CA THR A 212 4.14 -20.22 -20.67
C THR A 212 3.67 -18.89 -21.26
N PHE A 213 2.52 -18.37 -20.80
CA PHE A 213 2.06 -17.04 -21.17
C PHE A 213 3.09 -15.97 -20.77
N PHE A 214 3.63 -16.04 -19.56
CA PHE A 214 4.63 -15.07 -19.11
C PHE A 214 5.99 -15.24 -19.77
N GLU A 215 6.35 -16.46 -20.20
CA GLU A 215 7.59 -16.74 -20.92
C GLU A 215 7.58 -16.21 -22.35
N GLU A 216 6.43 -16.38 -23.03
CA GLU A 216 6.30 -16.07 -24.46
C GLU A 216 5.79 -14.66 -24.75
N THR A 217 5.20 -13.99 -23.75
CA THR A 217 4.61 -12.66 -23.91
C THR A 217 5.67 -11.57 -23.83
N LEU A 218 5.57 -10.59 -24.72
CA LEU A 218 6.31 -9.34 -24.62
C LEU A 218 5.56 -8.41 -23.66
N PHE A 219 6.24 -8.00 -22.60
CA PHE A 219 5.71 -7.06 -21.61
C PHE A 219 6.37 -5.69 -21.72
N HIS A 220 5.67 -4.67 -21.24
CA HIS A 220 6.09 -3.28 -21.27
C HIS A 220 6.06 -2.70 -19.86
N GLU A 221 7.00 -1.81 -19.55
CA GLU A 221 7.06 -1.13 -18.25
C GLU A 221 7.28 0.37 -18.44
N PHE A 222 6.50 1.16 -17.72
CA PHE A 222 6.67 2.60 -17.58
C PHE A 222 6.97 2.92 -16.13
N SER A 223 8.15 3.43 -15.82
CA SER A 223 8.63 3.60 -14.45
C SER A 223 9.33 4.93 -14.21
N TYR A 224 9.48 5.27 -12.93
CA TYR A 224 10.21 6.45 -12.45
C TYR A 224 11.44 6.03 -11.64
N PRO A 225 12.50 5.50 -12.28
CA PRO A 225 13.69 5.02 -11.58
C PRO A 225 14.40 6.16 -10.86
N GLY A 226 14.61 6.00 -9.57
CA GLY A 226 15.37 6.89 -8.71
C GLY A 226 16.87 6.66 -8.85
N PHE A 227 17.62 7.55 -8.25
CA PHE A 227 19.06 7.56 -8.31
C PHE A 227 19.68 7.02 -7.03
N MET A 228 20.59 6.03 -7.14
CA MET A 228 21.39 5.58 -5.98
C MET A 228 22.89 5.80 -6.15
N ASP A 229 23.44 5.81 -7.37
CA ASP A 229 24.86 6.04 -7.61
C ASP A 229 25.09 6.77 -8.93
N SER A 230 25.67 7.96 -8.85
CA SER A 230 25.97 8.80 -10.01
C SER A 230 27.02 8.21 -10.96
N SER A 231 27.74 7.19 -10.55
CA SER A 231 28.76 6.53 -11.36
C SER A 231 28.21 5.45 -12.29
N LEU A 232 27.01 4.90 -11.99
CA LEU A 232 26.45 3.75 -12.69
C LEU A 232 25.35 4.11 -13.69
N ILE A 233 24.82 5.34 -13.65
CA ILE A 233 23.64 5.73 -14.42
C ILE A 233 23.88 7.07 -15.10
N PRO A 234 23.52 7.26 -16.40
CA PRO A 234 23.61 8.58 -17.02
C PRO A 234 22.87 9.64 -16.21
N PRO A 235 23.36 10.90 -16.14
CA PRO A 235 22.83 11.96 -15.26
C PRO A 235 21.36 12.34 -15.47
N ALA A 236 20.67 11.62 -16.29
CA ALA A 236 19.28 11.86 -16.68
C ALA A 236 18.25 11.01 -15.93
N ARG A 237 18.67 10.16 -14.98
CA ARG A 237 17.77 9.26 -14.22
C ARG A 237 17.68 9.74 -12.78
N ASN A 238 16.76 10.64 -12.49
CA ASN A 238 16.62 11.30 -11.18
C ASN A 238 15.22 11.10 -10.58
N ALA A 239 14.50 10.04 -10.96
CA ALA A 239 13.13 9.77 -10.57
C ALA A 239 12.09 10.85 -10.94
N ASP A 240 12.49 11.90 -11.66
CA ASP A 240 11.63 13.00 -12.11
C ASP A 240 11.21 12.90 -13.58
N THR A 241 11.56 11.81 -14.21
CA THR A 241 11.33 11.56 -15.63
C THR A 241 10.84 10.14 -15.84
N LEU A 242 9.87 9.98 -16.71
CA LEU A 242 9.31 8.68 -17.08
C LEU A 242 10.28 7.92 -17.99
N PHE A 243 10.56 6.67 -17.64
CA PHE A 243 11.37 5.72 -18.41
C PHE A 243 10.51 4.56 -18.90
N TYR A 244 10.98 3.93 -19.95
CA TYR A 244 10.37 2.80 -20.59
C TYR A 244 11.40 1.71 -20.86
N ASN A 245 10.99 0.47 -20.66
CA ASN A 245 11.66 -0.74 -21.14
C ASN A 245 10.61 -1.81 -21.47
N TYR A 246 11.03 -2.84 -22.18
CA TYR A 246 10.17 -3.95 -22.56
C TYR A 246 10.99 -5.23 -22.68
N GLY A 247 10.33 -6.38 -22.64
CA GLY A 247 11.01 -7.65 -22.75
C GLY A 247 10.18 -8.85 -22.33
N HIS A 248 10.85 -9.98 -22.24
CA HIS A 248 10.30 -11.23 -21.78
C HIS A 248 10.81 -11.56 -20.39
N LEU A 249 9.97 -12.18 -19.57
CA LEU A 249 10.39 -12.73 -18.29
C LEU A 249 11.21 -14.00 -18.56
N ASN A 250 12.25 -14.23 -17.77
CA ASN A 250 13.16 -15.37 -17.95
C ASN A 250 13.55 -16.06 -16.64
N ASP A 251 12.97 -15.63 -15.52
CA ASP A 251 13.12 -16.27 -14.23
C ASP A 251 11.72 -16.40 -13.57
N PHE A 252 11.31 -17.64 -13.33
CA PHE A 252 9.99 -17.94 -12.80
C PHE A 252 10.10 -18.62 -11.46
N SER A 253 9.89 -17.84 -10.40
CA SER A 253 9.38 -18.40 -9.17
C SER A 253 7.86 -18.21 -9.14
N TRP A 254 7.12 -19.15 -8.62
CA TRP A 254 5.66 -19.22 -8.72
C TRP A 254 4.91 -17.95 -8.31
N GLU A 255 5.44 -17.21 -7.34
CA GLU A 255 4.84 -15.98 -6.83
C GLU A 255 5.50 -14.71 -7.43
N PHE A 256 6.74 -14.82 -7.93
CA PHE A 256 7.56 -13.70 -8.38
C PHE A 256 8.23 -13.98 -9.73
N PRO A 257 7.51 -13.88 -10.84
CA PRO A 257 8.15 -13.91 -12.15
C PRO A 257 9.12 -12.73 -12.28
N GLY A 258 10.26 -12.96 -12.87
CA GLY A 258 11.30 -11.95 -12.96
C GLY A 258 12.13 -12.03 -14.25
N TYR A 259 13.09 -11.14 -14.32
CA TYR A 259 14.10 -11.16 -15.39
C TYR A 259 15.50 -10.95 -14.80
N SER A 260 16.52 -11.39 -15.55
CA SER A 260 17.90 -11.16 -15.17
C SER A 260 18.28 -9.69 -15.34
N GLY A 261 18.43 -8.97 -14.27
CA GLY A 261 18.79 -7.55 -14.25
C GLY A 261 18.86 -7.02 -12.81
N THR A 262 19.10 -5.75 -12.65
CA THR A 262 19.07 -5.07 -11.35
C THR A 262 17.99 -4.00 -11.39
N GLY A 263 16.97 -4.16 -10.53
CA GLY A 263 15.97 -3.12 -10.30
C GLY A 263 16.62 -1.83 -9.76
N ILE A 264 16.03 -0.71 -10.08
CA ILE A 264 16.48 0.61 -9.62
C ILE A 264 15.43 1.15 -8.63
N PRO A 265 15.81 1.72 -7.47
CA PRO A 265 14.88 2.37 -6.57
C PRO A 265 13.96 3.34 -7.32
N GLY A 266 12.68 3.38 -6.94
CA GLY A 266 11.67 4.17 -7.62
C GLY A 266 10.90 3.40 -8.69
N GLN A 267 11.41 2.27 -9.20
CA GLN A 267 10.66 1.38 -10.07
C GLN A 267 9.58 0.56 -9.33
N SER A 268 9.70 0.41 -8.01
CA SER A 268 8.70 -0.28 -7.19
C SER A 268 7.28 0.18 -7.52
N GLY A 269 6.36 -0.77 -7.71
CA GLY A 269 4.98 -0.52 -8.10
C GLY A 269 4.77 -0.31 -9.61
N THR A 270 5.82 -0.39 -10.43
CA THR A 270 5.68 -0.36 -11.89
C THR A 270 4.86 -1.55 -12.37
N SER A 271 3.85 -1.30 -13.18
CA SER A 271 3.03 -2.35 -13.78
C SER A 271 3.77 -3.08 -14.90
N LEU A 272 3.69 -4.39 -14.86
CA LEU A 272 4.03 -5.27 -15.97
C LEU A 272 2.84 -5.28 -16.94
N LEU A 273 2.93 -4.47 -18.01
CA LEU A 273 1.84 -4.28 -18.95
C LEU A 273 1.84 -5.32 -20.07
N TYR A 274 0.69 -5.90 -20.28
CA TYR A 274 0.35 -6.74 -21.43
C TYR A 274 -0.67 -6.01 -22.31
N THR A 275 -0.64 -6.25 -23.63
CA THR A 275 -1.66 -5.80 -24.56
C THR A 275 -2.11 -6.95 -25.45
N ASP A 276 -3.42 -7.01 -25.70
CA ASP A 276 -4.03 -7.92 -26.67
C ASP A 276 -4.40 -7.21 -28.00
N ASN A 277 -3.82 -6.02 -28.23
CA ASN A 277 -4.10 -5.08 -29.32
C ASN A 277 -5.46 -4.35 -29.24
N GLU A 278 -6.28 -4.63 -28.23
CA GLU A 278 -7.54 -3.93 -27.98
C GLU A 278 -7.47 -3.09 -26.69
N ALA A 279 -6.75 -3.58 -25.69
CA ALA A 279 -6.63 -2.94 -24.39
C ALA A 279 -5.26 -3.26 -23.72
N TYR A 280 -4.99 -2.57 -22.63
CA TYR A 280 -3.78 -2.75 -21.81
C TYR A 280 -4.16 -3.26 -20.45
N TYR A 281 -3.37 -4.23 -19.93
CA TYR A 281 -3.63 -4.88 -18.64
C TYR A 281 -2.36 -4.92 -17.80
N SER A 282 -2.46 -4.59 -16.54
CA SER A 282 -1.42 -4.85 -15.56
C SER A 282 -1.52 -6.29 -15.07
N MET A 283 -0.44 -7.06 -15.22
CA MET A 283 -0.36 -8.49 -14.87
C MET A 283 0.41 -8.73 -13.59
N ALA A 284 1.22 -7.77 -13.19
CA ALA A 284 2.06 -7.81 -12.00
C ALA A 284 2.57 -6.41 -11.67
N THR A 285 3.17 -6.24 -10.49
CA THR A 285 3.90 -5.03 -10.10
C THR A 285 5.36 -5.36 -9.79
N PHE A 286 6.28 -4.44 -10.12
CA PHE A 286 7.71 -4.61 -9.91
C PHE A 286 8.08 -4.41 -8.44
N VAL A 287 8.66 -5.44 -7.81
CA VAL A 287 9.06 -5.43 -6.40
C VAL A 287 10.59 -5.31 -6.28
N TRP A 288 11.05 -4.43 -5.41
CA TRP A 288 12.47 -4.10 -5.21
C TRP A 288 13.40 -5.27 -4.85
N SER A 289 12.94 -6.35 -4.26
CA SER A 289 13.79 -7.39 -3.66
C SER A 289 14.66 -8.21 -4.64
N GLY A 290 14.94 -7.66 -5.81
CA GLY A 290 15.75 -8.29 -6.86
C GLY A 290 15.32 -7.82 -8.23
N THR A 291 14.75 -8.70 -9.00
CA THR A 291 14.28 -8.47 -10.38
C THR A 291 12.91 -9.09 -10.58
N GLY A 292 12.19 -9.31 -9.47
CA GLY A 292 10.92 -9.99 -9.47
C GLY A 292 9.73 -9.03 -9.50
N HIS A 293 8.61 -9.55 -10.01
CA HIS A 293 7.32 -8.89 -10.01
C HIS A 293 6.36 -9.66 -9.11
N GLN A 294 5.56 -8.96 -8.33
CA GLN A 294 4.42 -9.57 -7.66
C GLN A 294 3.34 -9.83 -8.69
N ARG A 295 3.12 -11.09 -9.02
CA ARG A 295 2.09 -11.53 -9.95
C ARG A 295 0.71 -11.26 -9.41
N ILE A 296 -0.20 -10.77 -10.26
CA ILE A 296 -1.62 -10.74 -9.95
C ILE A 296 -2.14 -12.17 -10.10
N THR A 297 -2.46 -12.79 -8.98
CA THR A 297 -3.10 -14.12 -8.90
C THR A 297 -4.62 -13.98 -9.00
N PRO A 298 -5.39 -15.06 -9.22
CA PRO A 298 -6.85 -14.99 -9.16
C PRO A 298 -7.37 -14.35 -7.89
N GLU A 299 -6.79 -14.71 -6.73
CA GLU A 299 -7.14 -14.13 -5.43
C GLU A 299 -6.95 -12.60 -5.40
N ILE A 300 -5.79 -12.12 -5.85
CA ILE A 300 -5.49 -10.69 -5.91
C ILE A 300 -6.44 -10.00 -6.89
N PHE A 301 -6.66 -10.57 -8.07
CA PHE A 301 -7.53 -10.02 -9.10
C PHE A 301 -8.95 -9.78 -8.59
N TYR A 302 -9.62 -10.81 -8.08
CA TYR A 302 -11.01 -10.69 -7.63
C TYR A 302 -11.14 -9.79 -6.40
N SER A 303 -10.16 -9.82 -5.48
CA SER A 303 -10.14 -8.94 -4.33
C SER A 303 -10.00 -7.47 -4.76
N PHE A 304 -9.12 -7.18 -5.70
CA PHE A 304 -8.92 -5.84 -6.21
C PHE A 304 -10.08 -5.35 -7.07
N GLU A 305 -10.65 -6.22 -7.91
CA GLU A 305 -11.85 -5.89 -8.70
C GLU A 305 -13.01 -5.53 -7.77
N ALA A 306 -13.21 -6.29 -6.70
CA ALA A 306 -14.23 -5.98 -5.70
C ALA A 306 -13.95 -4.63 -5.01
N ALA A 307 -12.70 -4.34 -4.63
CA ALA A 307 -12.32 -3.08 -4.00
C ALA A 307 -12.44 -1.88 -4.94
N ILE A 308 -12.05 -2.04 -6.22
CA ILE A 308 -12.18 -0.99 -7.24
C ILE A 308 -13.64 -0.61 -7.45
N ASN A 309 -14.52 -1.60 -7.52
CA ASN A 309 -15.96 -1.40 -7.75
C ASN A 309 -16.73 -1.03 -6.48
N HIS A 310 -16.08 -1.03 -5.32
CA HIS A 310 -16.73 -0.70 -4.07
C HIS A 310 -16.72 0.82 -3.82
N ASP A 311 -17.89 1.39 -3.52
CA ASP A 311 -18.00 2.78 -3.08
C ASP A 311 -17.67 2.87 -1.57
N PRO A 312 -16.54 3.49 -1.18
CA PRO A 312 -16.19 3.61 0.24
C PRO A 312 -17.25 4.35 1.07
N SER A 313 -18.09 5.18 0.45
CA SER A 313 -19.18 5.86 1.15
C SER A 313 -20.26 4.91 1.64
N THR A 314 -20.42 3.73 0.99
CA THR A 314 -21.38 2.71 1.41
C THR A 314 -20.87 1.90 2.60
N LEU A 315 -19.57 1.86 2.84
CA LEU A 315 -18.97 1.17 4.00
C LEU A 315 -19.36 1.83 5.32
N ALA A 316 -19.64 3.13 5.31
CA ALA A 316 -20.12 3.83 6.50
C ALA A 316 -21.51 3.35 6.95
N ASP A 317 -22.32 2.81 6.03
CA ASP A 317 -23.68 2.31 6.31
C ASP A 317 -23.73 0.77 6.49
N GLU A 318 -22.79 0.01 5.88
CA GLU A 318 -22.77 -1.46 5.97
C GLU A 318 -21.75 -2.00 7.00
N ALA A 319 -20.77 -1.20 7.36
CA ALA A 319 -19.90 -1.50 8.48
C ALA A 319 -20.66 -1.27 9.79
N GLU A 320 -21.52 -2.18 10.15
CA GLU A 320 -21.65 -2.53 11.56
C GLU A 320 -20.28 -3.07 11.99
N MET A 321 -19.38 -2.09 12.08
CA MET A 321 -18.00 -2.31 12.48
C MET A 321 -17.98 -3.07 13.79
N ILE A 322 -17.32 -4.19 13.80
CA ILE A 322 -16.69 -4.67 15.02
C ILE A 322 -15.47 -3.75 15.29
N LEU A 323 -15.72 -2.46 15.52
CA LEU A 323 -14.84 -1.68 16.33
C LEU A 323 -14.98 -2.30 17.72
N ASP A 324 -14.05 -3.13 18.08
CA ASP A 324 -13.99 -3.60 19.44
C ASP A 324 -13.24 -2.56 20.28
N TYR A 325 -13.63 -2.41 21.54
CA TYR A 325 -12.88 -1.60 22.47
C TYR A 325 -11.46 -2.13 22.56
N ALA A 326 -10.47 -1.27 22.46
CA ALA A 326 -9.06 -1.67 22.47
C ALA A 326 -8.23 -0.84 23.46
N LEU A 327 -7.22 -1.50 24.04
CA LEU A 327 -6.16 -0.86 24.82
C LEU A 327 -4.81 -1.33 24.25
N SER A 328 -4.04 -0.39 23.69
CA SER A 328 -2.73 -0.68 23.12
C SER A 328 -1.63 -0.83 24.16
N ASP A 329 -0.51 -1.45 23.80
CA ASP A 329 0.69 -1.42 24.62
C ASP A 329 1.23 0.01 24.74
N ALA A 330 1.74 0.34 25.92
CA ALA A 330 2.38 1.63 26.15
C ALA A 330 3.64 1.72 25.29
N TYR A 331 3.86 2.86 24.63
CA TYR A 331 5.04 3.04 23.79
C TYR A 331 5.67 4.43 23.99
N PRO A 332 7.01 4.48 24.16
CA PRO A 332 7.94 3.36 24.29
C PRO A 332 7.68 2.50 25.53
N ASN A 333 8.06 1.22 25.51
CA ASN A 333 8.03 0.31 26.65
C ASN A 333 9.17 -0.74 26.47
N PRO A 334 10.24 -0.70 27.30
CA PRO A 334 10.48 0.16 28.47
C PRO A 334 10.57 1.66 28.12
N PHE A 335 10.25 2.55 29.07
CA PHE A 335 10.23 3.99 28.87
C PHE A 335 11.00 4.77 29.95
N ASN A 336 11.44 6.02 29.60
CA ASN A 336 12.15 6.93 30.52
C ASN A 336 11.91 8.40 30.14
N PRO A 337 11.28 9.21 30.95
CA PRO A 337 10.23 8.86 31.90
C PRO A 337 8.82 8.91 31.27
N GLU A 338 8.73 9.08 29.94
CA GLU A 338 7.49 9.31 29.20
C GLU A 338 7.13 8.14 28.28
N THR A 339 5.83 7.89 28.18
CA THR A 339 5.25 6.92 27.26
C THR A 339 3.86 7.37 26.83
N ASN A 340 3.33 6.80 25.74
CA ASN A 340 1.96 7.02 25.31
C ASN A 340 1.14 5.75 25.50
N ILE A 341 -0.12 5.93 25.91
CA ILE A 341 -1.14 4.88 26.01
C ILE A 341 -2.22 5.24 25.01
N ASN A 342 -2.47 4.37 24.03
CA ASN A 342 -3.55 4.53 23.07
C ASN A 342 -4.69 3.58 23.41
N TYR A 343 -5.93 4.04 23.24
CA TYR A 343 -7.12 3.22 23.39
C TYR A 343 -8.20 3.64 22.39
N MET A 344 -9.11 2.70 22.13
CA MET A 344 -10.27 2.92 21.26
C MET A 344 -11.56 2.57 22.01
N ILE A 345 -12.57 3.38 21.80
CA ILE A 345 -13.93 3.13 22.28
C ILE A 345 -14.90 3.23 21.10
N THR A 346 -15.88 2.35 21.08
CA THR A 346 -16.83 2.21 19.95
C THR A 346 -18.04 3.13 20.08
N ASN A 347 -18.32 3.59 21.27
CA ASN A 347 -19.45 4.48 21.58
C ASN A 347 -18.97 5.64 22.44
N ASP A 348 -19.75 6.72 22.47
CA ASP A 348 -19.56 7.79 23.43
C ASP A 348 -19.76 7.25 24.84
N GLU A 349 -18.68 7.23 25.63
CA GLU A 349 -18.67 6.53 26.91
C GLU A 349 -17.93 7.32 27.97
N HIS A 350 -18.26 7.01 29.23
CA HIS A 350 -17.43 7.44 30.34
C HIS A 350 -16.22 6.55 30.48
N VAL A 351 -15.02 7.11 30.17
CA VAL A 351 -13.76 6.37 30.20
C VAL A 351 -12.99 6.64 31.46
N ILE A 352 -12.45 5.59 32.06
CA ILE A 352 -11.56 5.65 33.23
C ILE A 352 -10.25 4.93 32.85
N VAL A 353 -9.12 5.64 32.91
CA VAL A 353 -7.80 5.06 32.75
C VAL A 353 -6.95 5.31 33.98
N LYS A 354 -6.46 4.22 34.59
CA LYS A 354 -5.70 4.25 35.84
C LYS A 354 -4.41 3.47 35.75
N VAL A 355 -3.42 3.86 36.55
CA VAL A 355 -2.15 3.14 36.70
C VAL A 355 -2.03 2.58 38.11
N PHE A 356 -1.56 1.35 38.21
CA PHE A 356 -1.35 0.62 39.46
C PHE A 356 0.09 0.14 39.60
N ASP A 357 0.59 0.04 40.82
CA ASP A 357 1.82 -0.72 41.12
C ASP A 357 1.56 -2.24 41.12
N LEU A 358 2.61 -3.04 41.23
CA LEU A 358 2.49 -4.52 41.28
C LEU A 358 1.77 -5.04 42.52
N LYS A 359 1.50 -4.20 43.54
CA LYS A 359 0.70 -4.52 44.74
C LYS A 359 -0.77 -4.20 44.54
N GLY A 360 -1.16 -3.71 43.35
CA GLY A 360 -2.54 -3.30 43.02
C GLY A 360 -2.95 -1.96 43.60
N ARG A 361 -2.02 -1.13 44.11
CA ARG A 361 -2.33 0.20 44.60
C ARG A 361 -2.40 1.15 43.40
N GLU A 362 -3.47 1.92 43.30
CA GLU A 362 -3.61 3.01 42.34
C GLU A 362 -2.52 4.07 42.59
N VAL A 363 -1.75 4.39 41.55
CA VAL A 363 -0.68 5.40 41.62
C VAL A 363 -0.98 6.61 40.75
N LEU A 364 -1.80 6.48 39.73
CA LEU A 364 -2.28 7.57 38.85
C LEU A 364 -3.70 7.31 38.35
N ASN A 365 -4.46 8.40 38.20
CA ASN A 365 -5.70 8.45 37.45
C ASN A 365 -5.45 9.37 36.24
N LEU A 366 -5.43 8.80 35.06
CA LEU A 366 -5.03 9.48 33.82
C LEU A 366 -6.23 10.07 33.08
N GLU A 367 -7.38 9.39 33.11
CA GLU A 367 -8.61 9.80 32.46
C GLU A 367 -9.80 9.39 33.34
N ASN A 368 -10.78 10.29 33.49
CA ASN A 368 -12.03 10.01 34.17
C ASN A 368 -13.10 11.00 33.67
N GLY A 369 -13.67 10.72 32.52
CA GLY A 369 -14.64 11.61 31.89
C GLY A 369 -15.32 11.04 30.68
N PRO A 370 -16.32 11.75 30.11
CA PRO A 370 -16.95 11.37 28.89
C PRO A 370 -15.97 11.56 27.72
N GLN A 371 -15.88 10.55 26.86
CA GLN A 371 -15.10 10.56 25.64
C GLN A 371 -16.00 10.17 24.48
N LEU A 372 -15.79 10.80 23.31
CA LEU A 372 -16.49 10.44 22.08
C LEU A 372 -15.96 9.11 21.53
N ALA A 373 -16.77 8.40 20.77
CA ALA A 373 -16.34 7.23 20.01
C ALA A 373 -15.09 7.56 19.16
N GLY A 374 -14.14 6.63 19.10
CA GLY A 374 -12.91 6.80 18.32
C GLY A 374 -11.63 6.46 19.09
N SER A 375 -10.50 6.79 18.47
CA SER A 375 -9.15 6.58 19.01
C SER A 375 -8.72 7.73 19.89
N HIS A 376 -8.15 7.41 21.05
CA HIS A 376 -7.66 8.35 22.03
C HIS A 376 -6.21 8.05 22.42
N GLN A 377 -5.44 9.10 22.72
CA GLN A 377 -4.06 8.98 23.20
C GLN A 377 -3.88 9.72 24.52
N ILE A 378 -3.26 9.05 25.49
CA ILE A 378 -2.84 9.63 26.76
C ILE A 378 -1.32 9.64 26.80
N ARG A 379 -0.72 10.84 26.93
CA ARG A 379 0.71 10.99 27.22
C ARG A 379 0.94 10.87 28.71
N LEU A 380 1.72 9.87 29.12
CA LEU A 380 2.03 9.57 30.52
C LEU A 380 3.47 9.96 30.85
N ASN A 381 3.66 10.79 31.87
CA ASN A 381 4.95 11.11 32.44
C ASN A 381 5.06 10.57 33.89
N MET A 382 6.01 9.66 34.09
CA MET A 382 6.25 9.00 35.39
C MET A 382 7.59 9.40 36.01
N SER A 383 8.06 10.63 35.79
CA SER A 383 9.34 11.14 36.33
C SER A 383 9.41 11.09 37.88
N GLN A 384 8.28 11.12 38.56
CA GLN A 384 8.22 11.10 40.03
C GLN A 384 8.11 9.67 40.62
N PHE A 385 7.98 8.66 39.81
CA PHE A 385 7.83 7.26 40.25
C PHE A 385 9.15 6.51 40.18
N ALA A 386 9.31 5.45 40.96
CA ALA A 386 10.48 4.59 40.95
C ALA A 386 10.53 3.71 39.69
N SER A 387 11.74 3.38 39.24
CA SER A 387 11.90 2.36 38.20
C SER A 387 11.23 1.06 38.64
N GLY A 388 10.54 0.41 37.69
CA GLY A 388 9.81 -0.83 37.96
C GLY A 388 8.65 -1.05 37.02
N ALA A 389 7.98 -2.21 37.16
CA ALA A 389 6.80 -2.55 36.40
C ALA A 389 5.54 -1.95 37.00
N TYR A 390 4.68 -1.46 36.11
CA TYR A 390 3.37 -0.89 36.44
C TYR A 390 2.31 -1.52 35.55
N ILE A 391 1.06 -1.47 36.00
CA ILE A 391 -0.12 -1.94 35.24
C ILE A 391 -1.01 -0.75 35.00
N TYR A 392 -1.41 -0.51 33.75
CA TYR A 392 -2.47 0.44 33.45
C TYR A 392 -3.73 -0.30 33.02
N GLN A 393 -4.89 0.25 33.38
CA GLN A 393 -6.21 -0.32 33.14
C GLN A 393 -7.13 0.73 32.56
N ILE A 394 -7.88 0.35 31.52
CA ILE A 394 -9.03 1.10 31.02
C ILE A 394 -10.34 0.45 31.45
N ARG A 395 -11.35 1.29 31.69
CA ARG A 395 -12.77 0.90 31.76
C ARG A 395 -13.60 1.89 30.95
N ALA A 396 -14.42 1.37 30.02
CA ALA A 396 -15.34 2.13 29.20
C ALA A 396 -16.61 1.28 29.02
N GLY A 397 -17.74 1.70 29.57
CA GLY A 397 -18.97 0.92 29.59
C GLY A 397 -18.77 -0.50 30.14
N HIS A 398 -19.01 -1.50 29.32
CA HIS A 398 -18.80 -2.92 29.64
C HIS A 398 -17.36 -3.41 29.39
N PHE A 399 -16.54 -2.60 28.70
CA PHE A 399 -15.16 -2.96 28.37
C PHE A 399 -14.21 -2.70 29.55
N SER A 400 -13.30 -3.63 29.79
CA SER A 400 -12.18 -3.46 30.72
C SER A 400 -10.97 -4.24 30.24
N ALA A 401 -9.85 -3.56 30.09
CA ALA A 401 -8.58 -4.16 29.71
C ALA A 401 -7.43 -3.62 30.58
N SER A 402 -6.37 -4.44 30.74
CA SER A 402 -5.19 -4.06 31.51
C SER A 402 -3.93 -4.53 30.80
N LYS A 403 -2.88 -3.71 30.82
CA LYS A 403 -1.57 -4.04 30.26
C LYS A 403 -0.43 -3.62 31.18
N ARG A 404 0.74 -4.17 30.96
CA ARG A 404 1.95 -3.90 31.75
C ARG A 404 2.89 -2.95 31.01
N MET A 405 3.55 -2.07 31.75
CA MET A 405 4.61 -1.20 31.27
C MET A 405 5.82 -1.21 32.22
N LEU A 406 7.00 -0.89 31.70
CA LEU A 406 8.26 -0.91 32.46
C LEU A 406 8.93 0.47 32.40
N LEU A 407 8.99 1.14 33.56
CA LEU A 407 9.74 2.39 33.74
C LEU A 407 11.20 2.07 34.05
N LEU A 408 12.12 2.61 33.27
CA LEU A 408 13.56 2.59 33.51
C LEU A 408 14.06 4.02 33.68
N LYS A 409 14.79 4.28 34.76
CA LYS A 409 15.47 5.57 35.00
C LYS A 409 16.97 5.36 34.98
#